data_716812b181e235d454c46b868685c8f4
#
_entry.id   716812b181e235d454c46b868685c8f4
#
_cell.length_a   1.000
_cell.length_b   1.000
_cell.length_c   1.000
_cell.angle_alpha   90.00
_cell.angle_beta   90.00
_cell.angle_gamma   90.00
#
_symmetry.space_group_name_H-M   'P 1'
#
loop_
_entity.id
_entity.type
_entity.pdbx_description
1 polymer ?
#
loop_
_entity_poly.entity_id
_entity_poly.type
_entity_poly.pdbx_seq_one_letter_code
_entity_poly.pdbx_strand_id
1 'polypeptide(L)'
;MAREYPFYCGGEWRTSPNRLEVRNPYNDELIGVTYTATERDFEDAVTAAQQAFEITRRLQSYERAEILLRLADGLRRRQEEFARLIAQEAGKPIRDARVEVQRGIFTLTTAAEEAKRIGGEVIPLDLMAYSQG
;
A
#
# COMPACT_ATOMS: atom_id res chain seq x y z
N MET A 1 -24.33 10.25 12.26
CA MET A 1 -23.20 11.04 11.72
C MET A 1 -22.40 10.11 10.79
N ALA A 2 -21.97 10.62 9.63
CA ALA A 2 -21.11 9.84 8.74
C ALA A 2 -19.76 9.56 9.42
N ARG A 3 -19.20 8.38 9.15
CA ARG A 3 -17.88 8.01 9.68
C ARG A 3 -16.80 8.83 8.98
N GLU A 4 -15.88 9.40 9.75
CA GLU A 4 -14.74 10.13 9.23
C GLU A 4 -13.50 9.22 9.12
N TYR A 5 -12.76 9.38 8.03
CA TYR A 5 -11.56 8.62 7.71
C TYR A 5 -10.40 9.59 7.43
N PRO A 6 -9.63 9.94 8.48
CA PRO A 6 -8.40 10.71 8.31
C PRO A 6 -7.43 10.00 7.36
N PHE A 7 -6.57 10.75 6.66
CA PHE A 7 -5.48 10.17 5.90
C PHE A 7 -4.23 9.98 6.79
N TYR A 8 -3.41 9.00 6.44
CA TYR A 8 -2.18 8.70 7.18
C TYR A 8 -0.98 9.36 6.51
N CYS A 9 -0.22 10.16 7.25
CA CYS A 9 0.93 10.90 6.75
C CYS A 9 2.02 10.98 7.81
N GLY A 10 3.24 10.57 7.48
CA GLY A 10 4.40 10.69 8.36
C GLY A 10 4.29 9.97 9.72
N GLY A 11 3.49 8.91 9.82
CA GLY A 11 3.26 8.17 11.06
C GLY A 11 2.02 8.63 11.85
N GLU A 12 1.29 9.64 11.37
CA GLU A 12 0.15 10.25 12.06
C GLU A 12 -1.12 10.25 11.20
N TRP A 13 -2.28 10.17 11.85
CA TRP A 13 -3.58 10.37 11.22
C TRP A 13 -3.91 11.86 11.20
N ARG A 14 -4.19 12.39 9.99
CA ARG A 14 -4.43 13.82 9.75
C ARG A 14 -5.76 14.05 9.05
N THR A 15 -6.29 15.24 9.26
CA THR A 15 -7.42 15.82 8.52
C THR A 15 -7.00 17.13 7.88
N SER A 16 -7.75 17.59 6.88
CA SER A 16 -7.56 18.91 6.25
C SER A 16 -8.88 19.66 6.14
N PRO A 17 -8.87 20.94 5.78
CA PRO A 17 -10.11 21.66 5.43
C PRO A 17 -10.84 21.10 4.21
N ASN A 18 -10.12 20.37 3.36
CA ASN A 18 -10.63 19.87 2.08
C ASN A 18 -11.30 18.50 2.28
N ARG A 19 -12.56 18.52 2.68
CA ARG A 19 -13.38 17.32 2.90
C ARG A 19 -13.80 16.71 1.57
N LEU A 20 -13.78 15.39 1.49
CA LEU A 20 -14.25 14.62 0.35
C LEU A 20 -15.29 13.60 0.84
N GLU A 21 -16.52 13.74 0.37
CA GLU A 21 -17.59 12.79 0.63
C GLU A 21 -17.46 11.59 -0.29
N VAL A 22 -17.52 10.39 0.30
CA VAL A 22 -17.55 9.12 -0.44
C VAL A 22 -18.98 8.61 -0.41
N ARG A 23 -19.59 8.51 -1.59
CA ARG A 23 -20.99 8.09 -1.76
C ARG A 23 -21.10 6.80 -2.54
N ASN A 24 -22.08 6.01 -2.17
CA ASN A 24 -22.42 4.80 -2.90
C ASN A 24 -23.00 5.15 -4.27
N PRO A 25 -22.40 4.74 -5.38
CA PRO A 25 -22.88 5.10 -6.73
C PRO A 25 -24.23 4.48 -7.10
N TYR A 26 -24.72 3.51 -6.35
CA TYR A 26 -26.02 2.87 -6.59
C TYR A 26 -27.19 3.66 -6.02
N ASN A 27 -27.05 4.21 -4.80
CA ASN A 27 -28.18 4.83 -4.08
C ASN A 27 -27.86 6.21 -3.48
N ASP A 28 -26.67 6.77 -3.80
CA ASP A 28 -26.16 8.06 -3.30
C ASP A 28 -26.02 8.15 -1.77
N GLU A 29 -26.07 7.03 -1.07
CA GLU A 29 -25.86 6.97 0.38
C GLU A 29 -24.44 7.42 0.75
N LEU A 30 -24.34 8.31 1.75
CA LEU A 30 -23.06 8.76 2.26
C LEU A 30 -22.40 7.63 3.08
N ILE A 31 -21.32 7.03 2.53
CA ILE A 31 -20.57 5.96 3.17
C ILE A 31 -19.61 6.52 4.22
N GLY A 32 -18.96 7.64 3.90
CA GLY A 32 -18.02 8.27 4.79
C GLY A 32 -17.46 9.57 4.23
N VAL A 33 -16.63 10.22 5.03
CA VAL A 33 -15.91 11.44 4.66
C VAL A 33 -14.42 11.20 4.83
N THR A 34 -13.64 11.49 3.81
CA THR A 34 -12.19 11.56 3.88
C THR A 34 -11.70 12.98 3.60
N TYR A 35 -10.41 13.16 3.41
CA TYR A 35 -9.79 14.47 3.25
C TYR A 35 -8.72 14.42 2.17
N THR A 36 -8.64 15.46 1.33
CA THR A 36 -7.52 15.61 0.41
C THR A 36 -6.35 16.30 1.13
N ALA A 37 -5.16 15.77 0.94
CA ALA A 37 -3.94 16.34 1.52
C ALA A 37 -3.66 17.75 0.95
N THR A 38 -3.02 18.58 1.77
CA THR A 38 -2.49 19.90 1.36
C THR A 38 -1.08 19.75 0.80
N GLU A 39 -0.55 20.80 0.16
CA GLU A 39 0.85 20.85 -0.29
C GLU A 39 1.83 20.63 0.88
N ARG A 40 1.53 21.20 2.04
CA ARG A 40 2.33 20.99 3.25
C ARG A 40 2.33 19.52 3.70
N ASP A 41 1.18 18.84 3.65
CA ASP A 41 1.11 17.42 3.97
C ASP A 41 1.94 16.58 3.01
N PHE A 42 1.99 16.97 1.73
CA PHE A 42 2.83 16.33 0.74
C PHE A 42 4.33 16.50 1.05
N GLU A 43 4.77 17.71 1.38
CA GLU A 43 6.16 17.99 1.77
C GLU A 43 6.56 17.22 3.04
N ASP A 44 5.68 17.19 4.05
CA ASP A 44 5.88 16.41 5.27
C ASP A 44 5.99 14.91 4.95
N ALA A 45 5.15 14.39 4.04
CA ALA A 45 5.20 12.99 3.61
C ALA A 45 6.51 12.64 2.93
N VAL A 46 7.02 13.51 2.02
CA VAL A 46 8.31 13.33 1.34
C VAL A 46 9.45 13.32 2.35
N THR A 47 9.44 14.27 3.29
CA THR A 47 10.46 14.35 4.34
C THR A 47 10.47 13.10 5.22
N ALA A 48 9.30 12.64 5.66
CA ALA A 48 9.17 11.42 6.45
C ALA A 48 9.62 10.18 5.66
N ALA A 49 9.30 10.09 4.37
CA ALA A 49 9.72 9.00 3.51
C ALA A 49 11.26 8.95 3.33
N GLN A 50 11.91 10.10 3.15
CA GLN A 50 13.37 10.19 3.06
C GLN A 50 14.03 9.71 4.35
N GLN A 51 13.54 10.13 5.51
CA GLN A 51 14.04 9.68 6.81
C GLN A 51 13.84 8.17 7.01
N ALA A 52 12.65 7.65 6.69
CA ALA A 52 12.32 6.24 6.79
C ALA A 52 13.17 5.38 5.84
N PHE A 53 13.55 5.90 4.67
CA PHE A 53 14.39 5.18 3.72
C PHE A 53 15.75 4.81 4.30
N GLU A 54 16.35 5.66 5.16
CA GLU A 54 17.64 5.36 5.79
C GLU A 54 17.57 4.13 6.71
N ILE A 55 16.40 3.78 7.19
CA ILE A 55 16.14 2.57 7.98
C ILE A 55 15.76 1.42 7.05
N THR A 56 14.77 1.64 6.16
CA THR A 56 14.19 0.57 5.36
C THR A 56 15.16 0.00 4.33
N ARG A 57 16.09 0.79 3.79
CA ARG A 57 17.17 0.34 2.89
C ARG A 57 18.13 -0.67 3.53
N ARG A 58 18.20 -0.72 4.86
CA ARG A 58 19.09 -1.61 5.64
C ARG A 58 18.40 -2.85 6.15
N LEU A 59 17.08 -2.96 5.99
CA LEU A 59 16.33 -4.14 6.40
C LEU A 59 16.84 -5.38 5.66
N GLN A 60 16.99 -6.47 6.41
CA GLN A 60 17.28 -7.77 5.82
C GLN A 60 16.12 -8.26 4.96
N SER A 61 16.39 -9.17 4.03
CA SER A 61 15.36 -9.67 3.12
C SER A 61 14.19 -10.36 3.83
N TYR A 62 14.47 -11.08 4.92
CA TYR A 62 13.43 -11.72 5.73
C TYR A 62 12.55 -10.71 6.46
N GLU A 63 13.12 -9.60 6.97
CA GLU A 63 12.36 -8.56 7.66
C GLU A 63 11.37 -7.88 6.71
N ARG A 64 11.79 -7.58 5.47
CA ARG A 64 10.91 -7.07 4.42
C ARG A 64 9.78 -8.05 4.11
N ALA A 65 10.11 -9.34 3.98
CA ALA A 65 9.12 -10.38 3.75
C ALA A 65 8.11 -10.51 4.89
N GLU A 66 8.55 -10.44 6.16
CA GLU A 66 7.67 -10.50 7.32
C GLU A 66 6.70 -9.32 7.39
N ILE A 67 7.13 -8.11 7.01
CA ILE A 67 6.24 -6.94 6.93
C ILE A 67 5.10 -7.21 5.94
N LEU A 68 5.43 -7.72 4.75
CA LEU A 68 4.44 -8.02 3.71
C LEU A 68 3.49 -9.16 4.12
N LEU A 69 4.02 -10.21 4.78
CA LEU A 69 3.19 -11.29 5.30
C LEU A 69 2.22 -10.83 6.39
N ARG A 70 2.65 -9.94 7.30
CA ARG A 70 1.77 -9.34 8.30
C ARG A 70 0.65 -8.51 7.67
N LEU A 71 0.95 -7.79 6.58
CA LEU A 71 -0.07 -7.06 5.80
C LEU A 71 -1.06 -8.03 5.15
N ALA A 72 -0.57 -9.08 4.48
CA ALA A 72 -1.42 -10.11 3.86
C ALA A 72 -2.35 -10.77 4.88
N ASP A 73 -1.82 -11.07 6.06
CA ASP A 73 -2.59 -11.68 7.15
C ASP A 73 -3.63 -10.71 7.74
N GLY A 74 -3.27 -9.44 7.91
CA GLY A 74 -4.20 -8.39 8.31
C GLY A 74 -5.37 -8.24 7.32
N LEU A 75 -5.09 -8.27 6.02
CA LEU A 75 -6.11 -8.23 4.97
C LEU A 75 -6.99 -9.49 4.96
N ARG A 76 -6.38 -10.68 5.18
CA ARG A 76 -7.10 -11.95 5.26
C ARG A 76 -8.10 -11.98 6.42
N ARG A 77 -7.74 -11.48 7.58
CA ARG A 77 -8.64 -11.39 8.74
C ARG A 77 -9.82 -10.44 8.54
N ARG A 78 -9.67 -9.44 7.67
CA ARG A 78 -10.67 -8.41 7.40
C ARG A 78 -11.25 -8.49 5.99
N GLN A 79 -11.11 -9.61 5.30
CA GLN A 79 -11.43 -9.70 3.86
C GLN A 79 -12.90 -9.34 3.54
N GLU A 80 -13.85 -9.73 4.38
CA GLU A 80 -15.25 -9.42 4.14
C GLU A 80 -15.57 -7.94 4.38
N GLU A 81 -14.90 -7.30 5.36
CA GLU A 81 -14.99 -5.86 5.58
C GLU A 81 -14.51 -5.09 4.36
N PHE A 82 -13.33 -5.43 3.83
CA PHE A 82 -12.79 -4.80 2.62
C PHE A 82 -13.66 -5.04 1.39
N ALA A 83 -14.17 -6.26 1.22
CA ALA A 83 -15.06 -6.56 0.10
C ALA A 83 -16.35 -5.73 0.13
N ARG A 84 -16.95 -5.52 1.31
CA ARG A 84 -18.12 -4.67 1.48
C ARG A 84 -17.82 -3.21 1.19
N LEU A 85 -16.68 -2.69 1.67
CA LEU A 85 -16.24 -1.32 1.38
C LEU A 85 -16.05 -1.10 -0.13
N ILE A 86 -15.37 -2.01 -0.81
CA ILE A 86 -15.19 -1.96 -2.28
C ILE A 86 -16.54 -1.96 -2.99
N ALA A 87 -17.46 -2.82 -2.57
CA ALA A 87 -18.79 -2.88 -3.17
C ALA A 87 -19.57 -1.59 -2.97
N GLN A 88 -19.50 -0.98 -1.79
CA GLN A 88 -20.20 0.26 -1.46
C GLN A 88 -19.58 1.47 -2.19
N GLU A 89 -18.25 1.60 -2.17
CA GLU A 89 -17.53 2.75 -2.73
C GLU A 89 -17.50 2.75 -4.26
N ALA A 90 -17.29 1.58 -4.87
CA ALA A 90 -17.13 1.45 -6.32
C ALA A 90 -18.37 0.93 -7.05
N GLY A 91 -19.45 0.59 -6.34
CA GLY A 91 -20.63 -0.03 -6.95
C GLY A 91 -20.37 -1.43 -7.53
N LYS A 92 -19.26 -2.08 -7.12
CA LYS A 92 -18.88 -3.38 -7.63
C LYS A 92 -19.73 -4.50 -7.04
N PRO A 93 -20.13 -5.54 -7.83
CA PRO A 93 -20.79 -6.71 -7.27
C PRO A 93 -19.96 -7.33 -6.15
N ILE A 94 -20.58 -7.69 -5.03
CA ILE A 94 -19.89 -8.21 -3.85
C ILE A 94 -19.06 -9.48 -4.15
N ARG A 95 -19.50 -10.30 -5.08
CA ARG A 95 -18.74 -11.47 -5.55
C ARG A 95 -17.39 -11.05 -6.12
N ASP A 96 -17.38 -10.03 -6.96
CA ASP A 96 -16.17 -9.56 -7.64
C ASP A 96 -15.28 -8.78 -6.68
N ALA A 97 -15.85 -8.03 -5.75
CA ALA A 97 -15.15 -7.37 -4.67
C ALA A 97 -14.39 -8.37 -3.75
N ARG A 98 -15.00 -9.53 -3.44
CA ARG A 98 -14.33 -10.61 -2.70
C ARG A 98 -13.12 -11.16 -3.47
N VAL A 99 -13.24 -11.36 -4.77
CA VAL A 99 -12.13 -11.80 -5.63
C VAL A 99 -11.01 -10.76 -5.64
N GLU A 100 -11.34 -9.47 -5.66
CA GLU A 100 -10.35 -8.39 -5.62
C GLU A 100 -9.54 -8.41 -4.32
N VAL A 101 -10.19 -8.58 -3.16
CA VAL A 101 -9.50 -8.72 -1.88
C VAL A 101 -8.58 -9.95 -1.87
N GLN A 102 -9.05 -11.09 -2.39
CA GLN A 102 -8.22 -12.30 -2.52
C GLN A 102 -6.98 -12.07 -3.39
N ARG A 103 -7.13 -11.34 -4.49
CA ARG A 103 -5.98 -10.95 -5.35
C ARG A 103 -5.01 -10.04 -4.60
N GLY A 104 -5.49 -9.11 -3.78
CA GLY A 104 -4.65 -8.28 -2.91
C GLY A 104 -3.82 -9.12 -1.94
N ILE A 105 -4.44 -10.11 -1.28
CA ILE A 105 -3.74 -11.04 -0.39
C ILE A 105 -2.68 -11.86 -1.16
N PHE A 106 -3.02 -12.36 -2.35
CA PHE A 106 -2.09 -13.09 -3.21
C PHE A 106 -0.90 -12.22 -3.61
N THR A 107 -1.14 -11.00 -4.06
CA THR A 107 -0.08 -10.04 -4.44
C THR A 107 0.89 -9.78 -3.29
N LEU A 108 0.39 -9.53 -2.07
CA LEU A 108 1.23 -9.31 -0.89
C LEU A 108 2.05 -10.55 -0.53
N THR A 109 1.46 -11.74 -0.64
CA THR A 109 2.16 -13.01 -0.35
C THR A 109 3.27 -13.24 -1.37
N THR A 110 2.99 -13.07 -2.66
CA THR A 110 3.99 -13.20 -3.73
C THR A 110 5.11 -12.16 -3.57
N ALA A 111 4.76 -10.91 -3.24
CA ALA A 111 5.76 -9.87 -2.99
C ALA A 111 6.67 -10.22 -1.80
N ALA A 112 6.15 -10.89 -0.77
CA ALA A 112 6.96 -11.38 0.37
C ALA A 112 7.95 -12.47 -0.06
N GLU A 113 7.56 -13.36 -0.95
CA GLU A 113 8.46 -14.38 -1.52
C GLU A 113 9.54 -13.73 -2.37
N GLU A 114 9.18 -12.78 -3.23
CA GLU A 114 10.11 -12.05 -4.09
C GLU A 114 11.08 -11.18 -3.27
N ALA A 115 10.64 -10.58 -2.16
CA ALA A 115 11.51 -9.81 -1.27
C ALA A 115 12.75 -10.59 -0.77
N LYS A 116 12.66 -11.93 -0.73
CA LYS A 116 13.78 -12.81 -0.37
C LYS A 116 14.68 -13.15 -1.55
N ARG A 117 14.24 -12.89 -2.77
CA ARG A 117 14.94 -13.25 -4.03
C ARG A 117 15.52 -12.05 -4.76
N ILE A 118 15.40 -10.85 -4.20
CA ILE A 118 16.03 -9.65 -4.74
C ILE A 118 17.54 -9.83 -4.67
N GLY A 119 18.17 -10.04 -5.81
CA GLY A 119 19.60 -10.24 -5.98
C GLY A 119 20.19 -9.24 -6.96
N GLY A 120 21.44 -9.47 -7.31
CA GLY A 120 22.14 -8.77 -8.38
C GLY A 120 22.60 -9.73 -9.45
N GLU A 121 23.23 -9.20 -10.48
CA GLU A 121 23.85 -9.95 -11.56
C GLU A 121 25.36 -9.69 -11.53
N VAL A 122 26.17 -10.72 -11.77
CA VAL A 122 27.60 -10.59 -11.98
C VAL A 122 27.87 -10.62 -13.47
N ILE A 123 28.35 -9.48 -14.00
CA ILE A 123 28.71 -9.33 -15.40
C ILE A 123 30.25 -9.40 -15.49
N PRO A 124 30.83 -10.44 -16.13
CA PRO A 124 32.26 -10.49 -16.35
C PRO A 124 32.70 -9.38 -17.31
N LEU A 125 33.71 -8.62 -16.95
CA LEU A 125 34.23 -7.52 -17.79
C LEU A 125 35.50 -7.93 -18.54
N ASP A 126 36.03 -9.11 -18.31
CA ASP A 126 37.27 -9.68 -18.86
C ASP A 126 37.03 -10.58 -20.09
N LEU A 127 35.95 -10.30 -20.86
CA LEU A 127 35.57 -11.12 -22.02
C LEU A 127 36.53 -11.02 -23.20
N MET A 128 37.44 -10.03 -23.22
CA MET A 128 38.42 -9.82 -24.28
C MET A 128 39.79 -9.45 -23.68
N ALA A 129 40.88 -9.85 -24.37
CA ALA A 129 42.23 -9.65 -23.89
C ALA A 129 42.60 -8.18 -23.61
N TYR A 130 42.01 -7.21 -24.31
CA TYR A 130 42.20 -5.79 -24.06
C TYR A 130 41.39 -5.21 -22.89
N SER A 131 40.54 -6.03 -22.25
CA SER A 131 39.78 -5.65 -21.07
C SER A 131 40.56 -5.89 -19.75
N GLN A 132 41.82 -6.29 -19.84
CA GLN A 132 42.71 -6.40 -18.69
C GLN A 132 43.23 -5.00 -18.38
N GLY A 133 42.71 -4.42 -17.28
CA GLY A 133 43.15 -3.14 -16.72
C GLY A 133 43.99 -3.31 -15.46
#